data_77d1903ad7d3f0ce835f33208a0e5d89
#
_entry.id   77d1903ad7d3f0ce835f33208a0e5d89
#
_cell.length_a   1.000
_cell.length_b   1.000
_cell.length_c   1.000
_cell.angle_alpha   90.00
_cell.angle_beta   90.00
_cell.angle_gamma   90.00
#
_symmetry.space_group_name_H-M   'P 1'
#
loop_
_entity.id
_entity.type
_entity.pdbx_description
1 polymer ?
#
loop_
_entity_poly.entity_id
_entity_poly.type
_entity_poly.pdbx_seq_one_letter_code
_entity_poly.pdbx_strand_id
1 'polypeptide(L)'
;MESDKHDTPMRVLHVLGGLNFGGAETMVMNLYRNIDRRRIQFDFVIHTQEKCDYEDEILSLGGKIYRFPRFRGYNVFQYIREWKLFFQHHEEYRIIHGHMRSTASIYLLIAKRQGRYTIAHSHNVSNGTGVAALVKNIMQ
;
A
#
# COMPACT_ATOMS: atom_id res chain seq x y z
N MET A 1 20.02 29.32 9.57
CA MET A 1 19.16 28.91 8.47
C MET A 1 18.55 27.56 8.78
N GLU A 2 17.44 27.56 9.47
CA GLU A 2 16.64 26.36 9.59
C GLU A 2 15.84 26.21 8.30
N SER A 3 16.48 25.65 7.29
CA SER A 3 15.83 25.34 6.03
C SER A 3 15.06 24.03 6.16
N ASP A 4 13.76 24.15 6.04
CA ASP A 4 12.89 23.22 5.31
C ASP A 4 12.83 21.75 5.70
N LYS A 5 12.77 21.44 6.99
CA LYS A 5 12.27 20.13 7.43
C LYS A 5 10.75 19.96 7.22
N HIS A 6 10.06 21.00 6.73
CA HIS A 6 8.60 21.03 6.57
C HIS A 6 8.11 20.88 5.12
N ASP A 7 9.02 20.78 4.15
CA ASP A 7 8.64 20.76 2.73
C ASP A 7 8.50 19.36 2.11
N THR A 8 8.82 18.31 2.86
CA THR A 8 8.69 16.95 2.35
C THR A 8 7.37 16.35 2.83
N PRO A 9 6.45 15.97 1.94
CA PRO A 9 5.18 15.36 2.36
C PRO A 9 5.41 14.03 3.05
N MET A 10 4.55 13.71 4.02
CA MET A 10 4.47 12.37 4.57
C MET A 10 3.93 11.43 3.49
N ARG A 11 4.58 10.30 3.25
CA ARG A 11 4.19 9.34 2.22
C ARG A 11 3.45 8.16 2.83
N VAL A 12 2.27 7.88 2.28
CA VAL A 12 1.45 6.71 2.61
C VAL A 12 1.59 5.72 1.46
N LEU A 13 1.92 4.49 1.77
CA LEU A 13 2.00 3.42 0.79
C LEU A 13 0.68 2.64 0.76
N HIS A 14 0.01 2.65 -0.38
CA HIS A 14 -1.18 1.86 -0.63
C HIS A 14 -0.81 0.57 -1.34
N VAL A 15 -1.32 -0.56 -0.85
CA VAL A 15 -1.06 -1.88 -1.45
C VAL A 15 -2.34 -2.40 -2.08
N LEU A 16 -2.31 -2.61 -3.39
CA LEU A 16 -3.45 -3.06 -4.21
C LEU A 16 -3.02 -4.18 -5.17
N GLY A 17 -4.00 -4.91 -5.68
CA GLY A 17 -3.76 -5.88 -6.74
C GLY A 17 -3.41 -5.23 -8.07
N GLY A 18 -4.09 -4.14 -8.40
CA GLY A 18 -3.86 -3.35 -9.60
C GLY A 18 -4.43 -1.94 -9.44
N LEU A 19 -4.43 -1.18 -10.51
CA LEU A 19 -4.90 0.22 -10.53
C LEU A 19 -5.86 0.48 -11.70
N ASN A 20 -6.68 -0.49 -12.03
CA ASN A 20 -7.76 -0.33 -13.00
C ASN A 20 -9.04 0.19 -12.32
N PHE A 21 -10.03 0.56 -13.12
CA PHE A 21 -11.30 1.08 -12.62
C PHE A 21 -12.05 0.02 -11.81
N GLY A 22 -11.91 0.07 -10.49
CA GLY A 22 -12.58 -0.80 -9.53
C GLY A 22 -13.01 0.00 -8.31
N GLY A 23 -13.74 -0.64 -7.39
CA GLY A 23 -14.29 0.04 -6.21
C GLY A 23 -13.22 0.59 -5.28
N ALA A 24 -12.27 -0.25 -4.91
CA ALA A 24 -11.18 0.14 -4.00
C ALA A 24 -10.27 1.19 -4.63
N GLU A 25 -9.88 0.97 -5.87
CA GLU A 25 -8.98 1.84 -6.64
C GLU A 25 -9.62 3.21 -6.85
N THR A 26 -10.89 3.24 -7.22
CA THR A 26 -11.62 4.49 -7.42
C THR A 26 -11.76 5.28 -6.12
N MET A 27 -12.05 4.60 -5.01
CA MET A 27 -12.11 5.24 -3.69
C MET A 27 -10.78 5.89 -3.32
N VAL A 28 -9.68 5.16 -3.47
CA VAL A 28 -8.34 5.69 -3.17
C VAL A 28 -8.00 6.86 -4.09
N MET A 29 -8.35 6.77 -5.37
CA MET A 29 -8.09 7.85 -6.32
C MET A 29 -8.90 9.11 -6.01
N ASN A 30 -10.16 8.96 -5.62
CA ASN A 30 -10.98 10.10 -5.20
C ASN A 30 -10.37 10.80 -3.98
N LEU A 31 -9.89 10.03 -3.01
CA LEU A 31 -9.19 10.56 -1.85
C LEU A 31 -7.89 11.26 -2.29
N TYR A 32 -7.09 10.63 -3.14
CA TYR A 32 -5.81 11.16 -3.60
C TYR A 32 -5.95 12.49 -4.33
N ARG A 33 -6.98 12.64 -5.16
CA ARG A 33 -7.25 13.88 -5.89
C ARG A 33 -7.59 15.05 -4.96
N ASN A 34 -8.15 14.77 -3.78
CA ASN A 34 -8.71 15.77 -2.88
C ASN A 34 -7.83 16.10 -1.68
N ILE A 35 -6.79 15.34 -1.39
CA ILE A 35 -5.85 15.66 -0.29
C ILE A 35 -4.88 16.78 -0.70
N ASP A 36 -4.31 17.43 0.29
CA ASP A 36 -3.20 18.37 0.06
C ASP A 36 -1.91 17.55 -0.11
N ARG A 37 -1.52 17.35 -1.37
CA ARG A 37 -0.34 16.53 -1.72
C ARG A 37 0.99 17.18 -1.35
N ARG A 38 0.99 18.40 -0.92
CA ARG A 38 2.18 19.03 -0.32
C ARG A 38 2.44 18.54 1.09
N ARG A 39 1.41 18.07 1.78
CA ARG A 39 1.48 17.55 3.15
C ARG A 39 1.45 16.02 3.21
N ILE A 40 0.63 15.39 2.39
CA ILE A 40 0.46 13.94 2.32
C ILE A 40 0.52 13.52 0.87
N GLN A 41 1.42 12.61 0.54
CA GLN A 41 1.58 12.04 -0.79
C GLN A 41 1.28 10.55 -0.74
N PHE A 42 0.67 10.02 -1.79
CA PHE A 42 0.39 8.59 -1.92
C PHE A 42 1.37 7.94 -2.90
N ASP A 43 1.87 6.78 -2.52
CA ASP A 43 2.58 5.88 -3.41
C ASP A 43 1.89 4.51 -3.38
N PHE A 44 2.17 3.66 -4.36
CA PHE A 44 1.38 2.46 -4.60
C PHE A 44 2.29 1.26 -4.85
N VAL A 45 1.94 0.13 -4.24
CA VAL A 45 2.44 -1.19 -4.61
C VAL A 45 1.31 -1.94 -5.30
N ILE A 46 1.57 -2.46 -6.48
CA ILE A 46 0.62 -3.27 -7.24
C ILE A 46 1.22 -4.62 -7.61
N HIS A 47 0.37 -5.58 -7.93
CA HIS A 47 0.75 -6.98 -8.15
C HIS A 47 0.50 -7.41 -9.60
N THR A 48 0.62 -6.50 -10.54
CA THR A 48 0.52 -6.77 -11.96
C THR A 48 1.65 -6.11 -12.72
N GLN A 49 2.09 -6.73 -13.80
CA GLN A 49 3.08 -6.16 -14.70
C GLN A 49 2.43 -5.38 -15.86
N GLU A 50 1.12 -5.47 -15.99
CA GLU A 50 0.37 -4.76 -17.02
C GLU A 50 0.12 -3.32 -16.62
N LYS A 51 0.08 -2.44 -17.63
CA LYS A 51 -0.27 -1.03 -17.41
C LYS A 51 -1.73 -0.91 -17.00
N CYS A 52 -1.99 -0.15 -15.94
CA CYS A 52 -3.32 0.06 -15.38
C CYS A 52 -3.89 1.44 -15.75
N ASP A 53 -5.20 1.58 -15.62
CA ASP A 53 -5.93 2.79 -16.05
C ASP A 53 -5.52 4.05 -15.29
N TYR A 54 -5.23 3.94 -13.99
CA TYR A 54 -4.90 5.11 -13.15
C TYR A 54 -3.42 5.47 -13.11
N GLU A 55 -2.53 4.72 -13.76
CA GLU A 55 -1.09 4.91 -13.59
C GLU A 55 -0.63 6.30 -14.04
N ASP A 56 -1.07 6.75 -15.21
CA ASP A 56 -0.64 8.04 -15.73
C ASP A 56 -1.09 9.20 -14.83
N GLU A 57 -2.30 9.11 -14.30
CA GLU A 57 -2.81 10.11 -13.36
C GLU A 57 -1.99 10.13 -12.07
N ILE A 58 -1.69 8.97 -11.50
CA ILE A 58 -0.89 8.86 -10.27
C ILE A 58 0.49 9.50 -10.47
N LEU A 59 1.16 9.18 -11.57
CA LEU A 59 2.46 9.74 -11.89
C LEU A 59 2.38 11.26 -12.08
N SER A 60 1.32 11.75 -12.72
CA SER A 60 1.10 13.18 -12.91
C SER A 60 0.87 13.93 -11.59
N LEU A 61 0.31 13.28 -10.59
CA LEU A 61 0.08 13.84 -9.26
C LEU A 61 1.30 13.71 -8.31
N GLY A 62 2.39 13.11 -8.78
CA GLY A 62 3.64 12.96 -8.03
C GLY A 62 3.77 11.64 -7.27
N GLY A 63 2.84 10.72 -7.44
CA GLY A 63 2.89 9.39 -6.83
C GLY A 63 3.88 8.46 -7.53
N LYS A 64 4.36 7.48 -6.78
CA LYS A 64 5.25 6.42 -7.28
C LYS A 64 4.51 5.11 -7.31
N ILE A 65 4.86 4.26 -8.27
CA ILE A 65 4.25 2.94 -8.44
C ILE A 65 5.35 1.90 -8.42
N TYR A 66 5.22 0.93 -7.52
CA TYR A 66 6.11 -0.22 -7.39
C TYR A 66 5.37 -1.48 -7.78
N ARG A 67 6.01 -2.33 -8.56
CA ARG A 67 5.41 -3.58 -9.04
C ARG A 67 6.02 -4.76 -8.30
N PHE A 68 5.17 -5.55 -7.66
CA PHE A 68 5.54 -6.81 -7.02
C PHE A 68 5.07 -7.98 -7.88
N PRO A 69 5.74 -9.14 -7.78
CA PRO A 69 5.24 -10.34 -8.43
C PRO A 69 3.92 -10.74 -7.80
N ARG A 70 3.02 -11.28 -8.61
CA ARG A 70 1.75 -11.81 -8.13
C ARG A 70 2.00 -12.96 -7.17
N PHE A 71 1.32 -12.93 -6.02
CA PHE A 71 1.39 -14.01 -5.06
C PHE A 71 0.63 -15.24 -5.58
N ARG A 72 1.32 -16.37 -5.67
CA ARG A 72 0.79 -17.63 -6.21
C ARG A 72 0.80 -18.77 -5.21
N GLY A 73 1.10 -18.52 -3.95
CA GLY A 73 1.24 -19.54 -2.90
C GLY A 73 2.61 -20.19 -2.87
N TYR A 74 3.05 -20.80 -3.98
CA TYR A 74 4.36 -21.44 -4.05
C TYR A 74 5.55 -20.47 -3.99
N ASN A 75 5.32 -19.20 -4.26
CA ASN A 75 6.36 -18.17 -4.22
C ASN A 75 6.36 -17.38 -2.90
N VAL A 76 5.85 -17.97 -1.82
CA VAL A 76 5.69 -17.28 -0.51
C VAL A 76 7.01 -16.76 0.05
N PHE A 77 8.09 -17.54 -0.03
CA PHE A 77 9.39 -17.12 0.51
C PHE A 77 9.98 -15.93 -0.28
N GLN A 78 9.86 -15.97 -1.60
CA GLN A 78 10.27 -14.86 -2.45
C GLN A 78 9.45 -13.59 -2.14
N TYR A 79 8.15 -13.75 -1.98
CA TYR A 79 7.22 -12.65 -1.67
C TYR A 79 7.55 -11.99 -0.33
N ILE A 80 7.80 -12.79 0.70
CA ILE A 80 8.21 -12.32 2.03
C ILE A 80 9.56 -11.58 1.93
N ARG A 81 10.53 -12.15 1.22
CA ARG A 81 11.84 -11.54 1.05
C ARG A 81 11.76 -10.20 0.36
N GLU A 82 10.95 -10.08 -0.68
CA GLU A 82 10.79 -8.82 -1.42
C GLU A 82 10.18 -7.73 -0.54
N TRP A 83 9.18 -8.07 0.28
CA TRP A 83 8.61 -7.12 1.23
C TRP A 83 9.61 -6.68 2.30
N LYS A 84 10.39 -7.61 2.84
CA LYS A 84 11.42 -7.27 3.82
C LYS A 84 12.46 -6.32 3.23
N LEU A 85 12.95 -6.61 2.05
CA LEU A 85 13.92 -5.76 1.36
C LEU A 85 13.32 -4.40 1.02
N PHE A 86 12.08 -4.37 0.56
CA PHE A 86 11.38 -3.14 0.25
C PHE A 86 11.33 -2.20 1.46
N PHE A 87 10.89 -2.69 2.61
CA PHE A 87 10.80 -1.86 3.81
C PHE A 87 12.19 -1.46 4.35
N GLN A 88 13.21 -2.29 4.16
CA GLN A 88 14.58 -1.92 4.53
C GLN A 88 15.13 -0.78 3.68
N HIS A 89 14.74 -0.71 2.40
CA HIS A 89 15.20 0.32 1.47
C HIS A 89 14.29 1.54 1.39
N HIS A 90 13.11 1.48 2.01
CA HIS A 90 12.09 2.52 1.95
C HIS A 90 11.58 2.89 3.34
N GLU A 91 12.43 3.53 4.13
CA GLU A 91 12.09 3.97 5.48
C GLU A 91 11.09 5.13 5.50
N GLU A 92 10.94 5.83 4.37
CA GLU A 92 10.00 6.93 4.21
C GLU A 92 8.54 6.51 4.35
N TYR A 93 8.22 5.24 4.10
CA TYR A 93 6.85 4.73 4.23
C TYR A 93 6.58 4.29 5.66
N ARG A 94 6.11 5.23 6.48
CA ARG A 94 5.73 4.95 7.87
C ARG A 94 4.33 4.39 8.01
N ILE A 95 3.45 4.67 7.04
CA ILE A 95 2.06 4.22 7.01
C ILE A 95 1.86 3.32 5.80
N ILE A 96 1.40 2.11 6.06
CA ILE A 96 1.10 1.12 5.03
C ILE A 96 -0.41 0.84 5.06
N HIS A 97 -1.09 1.22 4.00
CA HIS A 97 -2.54 1.03 3.87
C HIS A 97 -2.82 -0.11 2.90
N GLY A 98 -3.21 -1.26 3.43
CA GLY A 98 -3.47 -2.45 2.64
C GLY A 98 -4.93 -2.54 2.20
N HIS A 99 -5.13 -2.68 0.90
CA HIS A 99 -6.44 -2.91 0.28
C HIS A 99 -6.56 -4.32 -0.31
N MET A 100 -5.44 -5.00 -0.46
CA MET A 100 -5.39 -6.36 -1.00
C MET A 100 -5.51 -7.36 0.14
N ARG A 101 -6.61 -8.12 0.16
CA ARG A 101 -6.95 -9.03 1.25
C ARG A 101 -6.13 -10.31 1.27
N SER A 102 -5.84 -10.86 0.10
CA SER A 102 -5.26 -12.19 -0.03
C SER A 102 -3.88 -12.35 0.63
N THR A 103 -3.09 -11.29 0.66
CA THR A 103 -1.74 -11.32 1.22
C THR A 103 -1.53 -10.31 2.35
N ALA A 104 -2.61 -9.70 2.85
CA ALA A 104 -2.54 -8.67 3.88
C ALA A 104 -1.85 -9.15 5.16
N SER A 105 -2.09 -10.39 5.56
CA SER A 105 -1.42 -11.00 6.71
C SER A 105 0.10 -11.07 6.56
N ILE A 106 0.59 -11.17 5.34
CA ILE A 106 2.02 -11.22 5.05
C ILE A 106 2.63 -9.82 5.11
N TYR A 107 2.23 -8.93 4.22
CA TYR A 107 2.91 -7.64 4.10
C TYR A 107 2.63 -6.70 5.28
N LEU A 108 1.43 -6.73 5.87
CA LEU A 108 1.13 -5.91 7.03
C LEU A 108 1.87 -6.38 8.27
N LEU A 109 2.02 -7.69 8.47
CA LEU A 109 2.81 -8.21 9.58
C LEU A 109 4.28 -7.82 9.45
N ILE A 110 4.85 -7.95 8.26
CA ILE A 110 6.24 -7.56 8.00
C ILE A 110 6.42 -6.06 8.26
N ALA A 111 5.51 -5.22 7.74
CA ALA A 111 5.54 -3.79 7.97
C ALA A 111 5.49 -3.44 9.46
N LYS A 112 4.59 -4.06 10.20
CA LYS A 112 4.45 -3.84 11.64
C LYS A 112 5.70 -4.23 12.41
N ARG A 113 6.31 -5.35 12.08
CA ARG A 113 7.56 -5.81 12.71
C ARG A 113 8.74 -4.90 12.43
N GLN A 114 8.70 -4.15 11.34
CA GLN A 114 9.71 -3.14 10.99
C GLN A 114 9.31 -1.72 11.42
N GLY A 115 8.37 -1.60 12.35
CA GLY A 115 8.02 -0.33 12.98
C GLY A 115 7.07 0.55 12.18
N ARG A 116 6.40 0.00 11.17
CA ARG A 116 5.43 0.77 10.36
C ARG A 116 4.04 0.75 11.00
N TYR A 117 3.31 1.83 10.82
CA TYR A 117 1.90 1.88 11.15
C TYR A 117 1.09 1.22 10.03
N THR A 118 0.20 0.30 10.37
CA THR A 118 -0.52 -0.49 9.37
C THR A 118 -2.01 -0.27 9.45
N ILE A 119 -2.66 -0.16 8.28
CA ILE A 119 -4.10 -0.05 8.13
C ILE A 119 -4.55 -1.17 7.19
N ALA A 120 -5.49 -1.98 7.63
CA ALA A 120 -6.15 -2.97 6.78
C ALA A 120 -7.53 -2.48 6.41
N HIS A 121 -7.80 -2.36 5.12
CA HIS A 121 -9.07 -1.90 4.61
C HIS A 121 -9.79 -3.03 3.88
N SER A 122 -10.99 -3.36 4.32
CA SER A 122 -11.86 -4.31 3.64
C SER A 122 -12.94 -3.56 2.88
N HIS A 123 -12.99 -3.76 1.58
CA HIS A 123 -13.97 -3.12 0.70
C HIS A 123 -15.24 -3.93 0.50
N ASN A 124 -15.29 -5.15 1.04
CA ASN A 124 -16.45 -6.02 0.96
C ASN A 124 -16.99 -6.31 2.36
N VAL A 125 -18.28 -6.08 2.55
CA VAL A 125 -19.01 -6.53 3.73
C VAL A 125 -19.36 -8.02 3.54
N SER A 126 -18.35 -8.88 3.53
CA SER A 126 -18.62 -10.31 3.69
C SER A 126 -18.49 -10.62 5.18
N ASN A 127 -19.50 -11.25 5.73
CA ASN A 127 -19.52 -11.73 7.11
C ASN A 127 -18.48 -12.83 7.35
N GLY A 128 -17.26 -12.64 6.86
CA GLY A 128 -16.20 -13.63 6.90
C GLY A 128 -15.23 -13.37 8.04
N THR A 129 -15.11 -14.34 8.89
CA THR A 129 -13.97 -14.58 9.75
C THR A 129 -12.74 -14.90 8.88
N GLY A 130 -12.30 -13.97 8.06
CA GLY A 130 -11.19 -14.19 7.14
C GLY A 130 -9.91 -13.52 7.58
N VAL A 131 -9.01 -13.36 6.63
CA VAL A 131 -7.71 -12.70 6.78
C VAL A 131 -7.85 -11.32 7.44
N ALA A 132 -8.95 -10.61 7.20
CA ALA A 132 -9.20 -9.30 7.80
C ALA A 132 -9.31 -9.37 9.33
N ALA A 133 -9.97 -10.41 9.87
CA ALA A 133 -10.06 -10.62 11.31
C ALA A 133 -8.69 -10.99 11.90
N LEU A 134 -7.91 -11.81 11.19
CA LEU A 134 -6.56 -12.16 11.59
C LEU A 134 -5.64 -10.95 11.62
N VAL A 135 -5.68 -10.11 10.59
CA VAL A 135 -4.90 -8.87 10.51
C VAL A 135 -5.32 -7.90 11.61
N LYS A 136 -6.62 -7.77 11.89
CA LYS A 136 -7.11 -6.96 12.98
C LYS A 136 -6.57 -7.43 14.32
N ASN A 137 -6.54 -8.72 14.57
CA ASN A 137 -5.99 -9.29 15.80
C ASN A 137 -4.47 -9.07 15.91
N ILE A 138 -3.75 -9.09 14.80
CA ILE A 138 -2.32 -8.83 14.74
C ILE A 138 -2.02 -7.36 15.03
N MET A 139 -2.91 -6.43 14.62
CA MET A 139 -2.73 -4.99 14.81
C MET A 139 -3.12 -4.50 16.21
N GLN A 140 -3.77 -5.31 17.00
CA GLN A 140 -4.04 -5.05 18.42
C GLN A 140 -2.86 -5.51 19.27
#